data_45aa9e4b54d9f4aef3281d1b5547625f
#
_entry.id   45aa9e4b54d9f4aef3281d1b5547625f
#
_cell.length_a   1.000
_cell.length_b   1.000
_cell.length_c   1.000
_cell.angle_alpha   90.00
_cell.angle_beta   90.00
_cell.angle_gamma   90.00
#
_symmetry.space_group_name_H-M   'P 1'
#
loop_
_entity.id
_entity.type
_entity.pdbx_description
1 polymer ?
#
loop_
_entity_poly.entity_id
_entity_poly.type
_entity_poly.pdbx_seq_one_letter_code
_entity_poly.pdbx_strand_id
1 'polypeptide(L)'
;LIWVATPVVMGPILLGRFDVFPTLAAVFALLSIASAKKFGSAIALGSLLKVWPVLLLLATPRALVIRVALWFAVTFGIGSLLLQLWWQESFSFLGSQRARGLQIESVGALPYQIWNAGPGQIKSTLQFGAIEIVASGTAVVSLIITLIGITLLGTLAFWRLSGRLDDAQPADIALAAVLV
;
A
#
# COMPACT_ATOMS: atom_id res chain seq x y z
N LEU A 1 -2.57 -7.78 -22.91
CA LEU A 1 -1.37 -8.57 -23.29
C LEU A 1 -0.15 -8.20 -22.42
N ILE A 2 0.15 -6.90 -22.19
CA ILE A 2 1.31 -6.45 -21.36
C ILE A 2 1.23 -7.05 -19.95
N TRP A 3 0.07 -6.99 -19.29
CA TRP A 3 -0.13 -7.53 -17.95
C TRP A 3 0.07 -9.04 -17.83
N VAL A 4 -0.17 -9.78 -18.91
CA VAL A 4 0.05 -11.24 -18.95
C VAL A 4 1.54 -11.56 -19.15
N ALA A 5 2.27 -10.71 -19.87
CA ALA A 5 3.69 -10.89 -20.11
C ALA A 5 4.56 -10.47 -18.90
N THR A 6 4.07 -9.53 -18.08
CA THR A 6 4.82 -9.01 -16.91
C THR A 6 5.32 -10.11 -15.96
N PRO A 7 4.51 -11.11 -15.55
CA PRO A 7 4.97 -12.20 -14.69
C PRO A 7 6.12 -13.02 -15.29
N VAL A 8 6.09 -13.22 -16.62
CA VAL A 8 7.14 -13.97 -17.32
C VAL A 8 8.44 -13.19 -17.36
N VAL A 9 8.36 -11.88 -17.61
CA VAL A 9 9.52 -10.98 -17.65
C VAL A 9 10.13 -10.77 -16.26
N MET A 10 9.30 -10.64 -15.24
CA MET A 10 9.75 -10.46 -13.84
C MET A 10 10.32 -11.76 -13.23
N GLY A 11 9.97 -12.93 -13.79
CA GLY A 11 10.54 -14.22 -13.40
C GLY A 11 10.53 -14.48 -11.89
N PRO A 12 11.64 -15.01 -11.32
CA PRO A 12 11.71 -15.38 -9.90
C PRO A 12 11.47 -14.24 -8.91
N ILE A 13 11.67 -12.99 -9.30
CA ILE A 13 11.45 -11.81 -8.44
C ILE A 13 9.99 -11.73 -8.02
N LEU A 14 9.06 -12.09 -8.90
CA LEU A 14 7.64 -12.10 -8.59
C LEU A 14 7.29 -13.09 -7.46
N LEU A 15 7.94 -14.26 -7.48
CA LEU A 15 7.74 -15.31 -6.46
C LEU A 15 8.50 -15.02 -5.16
N GLY A 16 9.62 -14.31 -5.25
CA GLY A 16 10.44 -13.92 -4.11
C GLY A 16 9.87 -12.73 -3.31
N ARG A 17 8.93 -11.99 -3.88
CA ARG A 17 8.23 -10.90 -3.20
C ARG A 17 6.84 -11.34 -2.75
N PHE A 18 6.55 -11.21 -1.46
CA PHE A 18 5.22 -11.48 -0.88
C PHE A 18 4.10 -10.58 -1.44
N ASP A 19 4.42 -9.62 -2.31
CA ASP A 19 3.47 -8.67 -2.91
C ASP A 19 2.38 -9.33 -3.76
N VAL A 20 2.62 -10.54 -4.26
CA VAL A 20 1.65 -11.31 -5.05
C VAL A 20 0.38 -11.59 -4.25
N PHE A 21 0.50 -11.97 -2.98
CA PHE A 21 -0.66 -12.34 -2.17
C PHE A 21 -1.59 -11.14 -1.84
N PRO A 22 -1.08 -10.00 -1.33
CA PRO A 22 -1.94 -8.83 -1.13
C PRO A 22 -2.49 -8.29 -2.45
N THR A 23 -1.76 -8.41 -3.58
CA THR A 23 -2.26 -8.03 -4.90
C THR A 23 -3.41 -8.93 -5.35
N LEU A 24 -3.31 -10.24 -5.17
CA LEU A 24 -4.41 -11.18 -5.46
C LEU A 24 -5.64 -10.86 -4.61
N ALA A 25 -5.46 -10.58 -3.32
CA ALA A 25 -6.55 -10.16 -2.44
C ALA A 25 -7.20 -8.86 -2.92
N ALA A 26 -6.41 -7.89 -3.37
CA ALA A 26 -6.89 -6.63 -3.91
C ALA A 26 -7.68 -6.82 -5.22
N VAL A 27 -7.18 -7.63 -6.15
CA VAL A 27 -7.88 -7.96 -7.40
C VAL A 27 -9.20 -8.68 -7.09
N PHE A 28 -9.19 -9.68 -6.21
CA PHE A 28 -10.41 -10.38 -5.80
C PHE A 28 -11.40 -9.43 -5.14
N ALA A 29 -10.93 -8.51 -4.30
CA ALA A 29 -11.78 -7.46 -3.72
C ALA A 29 -12.47 -6.66 -4.82
N LEU A 30 -11.73 -6.08 -5.76
CA LEU A 30 -12.28 -5.26 -6.84
C LEU A 30 -13.29 -6.02 -7.72
N LEU A 31 -13.01 -7.29 -8.04
CA LEU A 31 -13.94 -8.15 -8.77
C LEU A 31 -15.22 -8.47 -7.96
N SER A 32 -15.15 -8.35 -6.64
CA SER A 32 -16.26 -8.66 -5.73
C SER A 32 -16.93 -7.41 -5.14
N ILE A 33 -16.71 -6.23 -5.73
CA ILE A 33 -17.12 -4.93 -5.15
C ILE A 33 -18.62 -4.81 -4.88
N ALA A 34 -19.47 -5.51 -5.65
CA ALA A 34 -20.90 -5.56 -5.45
C ALA A 34 -21.33 -6.29 -4.15
N SER A 35 -20.42 -7.11 -3.58
CA SER A 35 -20.67 -7.85 -2.35
C SER A 35 -19.86 -7.26 -1.20
N ALA A 36 -20.53 -6.51 -0.32
CA ALA A 36 -19.87 -5.88 0.83
C ALA A 36 -19.06 -6.89 1.67
N LYS A 37 -19.56 -8.12 1.85
CA LYS A 37 -18.87 -9.18 2.59
C LYS A 37 -17.57 -9.58 1.91
N LYS A 38 -17.62 -9.97 0.62
CA LYS A 38 -16.45 -10.43 -0.11
C LYS A 38 -15.41 -9.32 -0.26
N PHE A 39 -15.86 -8.11 -0.62
CA PHE A 39 -15.02 -6.95 -0.80
C PHE A 39 -14.31 -6.55 0.51
N GLY A 40 -15.05 -6.34 1.59
CA GLY A 40 -14.49 -5.96 2.88
C GLY A 40 -13.55 -7.02 3.48
N SER A 41 -13.94 -8.30 3.41
CA SER A 41 -13.09 -9.39 3.93
C SER A 41 -11.82 -9.58 3.10
N ALA A 42 -11.88 -9.43 1.77
CA ALA A 42 -10.69 -9.55 0.92
C ALA A 42 -9.70 -8.40 1.16
N ILE A 43 -10.20 -7.17 1.32
CA ILE A 43 -9.33 -6.03 1.71
C ILE A 43 -8.69 -6.31 3.07
N ALA A 44 -9.45 -6.81 4.05
CA ALA A 44 -8.93 -7.11 5.38
C ALA A 44 -7.81 -8.16 5.33
N LEU A 45 -8.01 -9.26 4.62
CA LEU A 45 -6.99 -10.31 4.44
C LEU A 45 -5.75 -9.76 3.73
N GLY A 46 -5.92 -8.99 2.67
CA GLY A 46 -4.81 -8.32 1.99
C GLY A 46 -4.06 -7.37 2.93
N SER A 47 -4.78 -6.62 3.78
CA SER A 47 -4.20 -5.66 4.72
C SER A 47 -3.45 -6.31 5.89
N LEU A 48 -3.80 -7.54 6.26
CA LEU A 48 -3.03 -8.34 7.22
C LEU A 48 -1.69 -8.81 6.65
N LEU A 49 -1.62 -9.00 5.34
CA LEU A 49 -0.37 -9.38 4.66
C LEU A 49 0.51 -8.14 4.40
N LYS A 50 -0.10 -7.05 3.99
CA LYS A 50 0.56 -5.77 3.71
C LYS A 50 -0.43 -4.63 3.85
N VAL A 51 -0.03 -3.50 4.42
CA VAL A 51 -0.95 -2.42 4.82
C VAL A 51 -1.68 -1.77 3.65
N TRP A 52 -1.06 -1.63 2.47
CA TRP A 52 -1.61 -0.85 1.35
C TRP A 52 -3.01 -1.26 0.85
N PRO A 53 -3.46 -2.54 0.89
CA PRO A 53 -4.81 -2.88 0.45
C PRO A 53 -5.94 -2.17 1.20
N VAL A 54 -5.66 -1.66 2.41
CA VAL A 54 -6.64 -0.84 3.17
C VAL A 54 -7.10 0.38 2.38
N LEU A 55 -6.26 0.92 1.50
CA LEU A 55 -6.58 2.07 0.65
C LEU A 55 -7.75 1.80 -0.31
N LEU A 56 -8.01 0.53 -0.64
CA LEU A 56 -9.15 0.12 -1.46
C LEU A 56 -10.50 0.41 -0.78
N LEU A 57 -10.53 0.64 0.53
CA LEU A 57 -11.75 1.10 1.20
C LEU A 57 -12.25 2.43 0.63
N LEU A 58 -11.39 3.26 0.07
CA LEU A 58 -11.77 4.50 -0.61
C LEU A 58 -12.59 4.25 -1.89
N ALA A 59 -12.41 3.10 -2.54
CA ALA A 59 -13.19 2.68 -3.70
C ALA A 59 -14.59 2.16 -3.36
N THR A 60 -14.93 2.03 -2.06
CA THR A 60 -16.21 1.48 -1.63
C THR A 60 -17.39 2.33 -2.12
N PRO A 61 -18.41 1.76 -2.81
CA PRO A 61 -19.63 2.46 -3.13
C PRO A 61 -20.31 2.99 -1.86
N ARG A 62 -20.80 4.24 -1.88
CA ARG A 62 -21.36 4.89 -0.68
C ARG A 62 -22.47 4.06 -0.01
N ALA A 63 -23.34 3.44 -0.82
CA ALA A 63 -24.42 2.58 -0.32
C ALA A 63 -23.92 1.36 0.47
N LEU A 64 -22.66 0.96 0.30
CA LEU A 64 -22.07 -0.22 0.92
C LEU A 64 -21.06 0.10 2.02
N VAL A 65 -20.70 1.39 2.23
CA VAL A 65 -19.59 1.80 3.12
C VAL A 65 -19.71 1.16 4.51
N ILE A 66 -20.84 1.28 5.17
CA ILE A 66 -21.02 0.74 6.53
C ILE A 66 -20.87 -0.79 6.54
N ARG A 67 -21.47 -1.47 5.56
CA ARG A 67 -21.39 -2.94 5.48
C ARG A 67 -19.98 -3.42 5.17
N VAL A 68 -19.28 -2.74 4.27
CA VAL A 68 -17.89 -3.05 3.92
C VAL A 68 -16.98 -2.80 5.12
N ALA A 69 -17.12 -1.64 5.79
CA ALA A 69 -16.36 -1.33 6.99
C ALA A 69 -16.55 -2.36 8.10
N LEU A 70 -17.77 -2.85 8.27
CA LEU A 70 -18.11 -3.88 9.28
C LEU A 70 -17.44 -5.22 8.94
N TRP A 71 -17.54 -5.68 7.69
CA TRP A 71 -16.89 -6.92 7.27
C TRP A 71 -15.37 -6.81 7.29
N PHE A 72 -14.82 -5.65 6.91
CA PHE A 72 -13.40 -5.37 7.06
C PHE A 72 -12.97 -5.46 8.53
N ALA A 73 -13.65 -4.74 9.42
CA ALA A 73 -13.30 -4.69 10.84
C ALA A 73 -13.39 -6.08 11.51
N VAL A 74 -14.44 -6.84 11.23
CA VAL A 74 -14.61 -8.20 11.76
C VAL A 74 -13.52 -9.13 11.26
N THR A 75 -13.27 -9.14 9.93
CA THR A 75 -12.26 -10.04 9.36
C THR A 75 -10.85 -9.63 9.78
N PHE A 76 -10.55 -8.34 9.78
CA PHE A 76 -9.25 -7.82 10.23
C PHE A 76 -9.02 -8.08 11.72
N GLY A 77 -10.04 -7.83 12.54
CA GLY A 77 -9.96 -8.06 14.00
C GLY A 77 -9.75 -9.53 14.35
N ILE A 78 -10.54 -10.43 13.74
CA ILE A 78 -10.37 -11.88 13.95
C ILE A 78 -9.00 -12.34 13.44
N GLY A 79 -8.61 -11.92 12.23
CA GLY A 79 -7.31 -12.29 11.67
C GLY A 79 -6.14 -11.78 12.50
N SER A 80 -6.21 -10.53 12.98
CA SER A 80 -5.21 -9.96 13.88
C SER A 80 -5.12 -10.72 15.20
N LEU A 81 -6.25 -11.07 15.78
CA LEU A 81 -6.30 -11.86 17.02
C LEU A 81 -5.66 -13.23 16.82
N LEU A 82 -6.03 -13.94 15.76
CA LEU A 82 -5.46 -15.26 15.46
C LEU A 82 -3.95 -15.19 15.21
N LEU A 83 -3.49 -14.18 14.48
CA LEU A 83 -2.05 -13.95 14.27
C LEU A 83 -1.33 -13.68 15.58
N GLN A 84 -1.89 -12.83 16.46
CA GLN A 84 -1.29 -12.50 17.76
C GLN A 84 -1.26 -13.69 18.71
N LEU A 85 -2.29 -14.55 18.68
CA LEU A 85 -2.32 -15.76 19.51
C LEU A 85 -1.28 -16.80 19.06
N TRP A 86 -1.00 -16.86 17.76
CA TRP A 86 -0.03 -17.82 17.22
C TRP A 86 1.40 -17.29 17.18
N TRP A 87 1.56 -15.98 16.98
CA TRP A 87 2.86 -15.34 16.89
C TRP A 87 2.81 -13.95 17.53
N GLN A 88 3.31 -13.83 18.73
CA GLN A 88 3.28 -12.59 19.51
C GLN A 88 4.00 -11.42 18.82
N GLU A 89 4.99 -11.73 17.98
CA GLU A 89 5.75 -10.73 17.20
C GLU A 89 5.10 -10.35 15.86
N SER A 90 3.85 -10.79 15.60
CA SER A 90 3.18 -10.61 14.29
C SER A 90 3.14 -9.16 13.80
N PHE A 91 3.13 -8.19 14.71
CA PHE A 91 3.07 -6.76 14.39
C PHE A 91 4.36 -5.99 14.66
N SER A 92 5.46 -6.68 15.00
CA SER A 92 6.77 -6.04 15.25
C SER A 92 7.29 -5.30 14.01
N PHE A 93 6.89 -5.72 12.80
CA PHE A 93 7.24 -5.06 11.55
C PHE A 93 6.73 -3.60 11.47
N LEU A 94 5.67 -3.25 12.22
CA LEU A 94 5.18 -1.86 12.26
C LEU A 94 6.20 -0.91 12.89
N GLY A 95 6.97 -1.41 13.86
CA GLY A 95 8.10 -0.67 14.45
C GLY A 95 9.21 -0.43 13.43
N SER A 96 9.58 -1.47 12.68
CA SER A 96 10.61 -1.36 11.65
C SER A 96 10.20 -0.46 10.48
N GLN A 97 8.92 -0.39 10.14
CA GLN A 97 8.42 0.54 9.12
C GLN A 97 8.62 2.02 9.51
N ARG A 98 8.46 2.35 10.80
CA ARG A 98 8.70 3.72 11.30
C ARG A 98 10.19 4.11 11.27
N ALA A 99 11.06 3.13 11.41
CA ALA A 99 12.51 3.35 11.44
C ALA A 99 13.13 3.42 10.03
N ARG A 100 12.34 3.14 8.96
CA ARG A 100 12.82 3.19 7.58
C ARG A 100 13.12 4.62 7.15
N GLY A 101 14.29 4.78 6.55
CA GLY A 101 14.72 6.01 5.89
C GLY A 101 14.19 6.13 4.45
N LEU A 102 14.81 7.01 3.67
CA LEU A 102 14.46 7.21 2.26
C LEU A 102 14.97 6.03 1.42
N GLN A 103 14.04 5.22 0.93
CA GLN A 103 14.39 4.06 0.11
C GLN A 103 14.84 4.50 -1.30
N ILE A 104 15.85 3.83 -1.85
CA ILE A 104 16.41 4.14 -3.17
C ILE A 104 15.36 4.03 -4.30
N GLU A 105 14.36 3.17 -4.11
CA GLU A 105 13.26 2.95 -5.07
C GLU A 105 12.14 4.00 -4.97
N SER A 106 12.19 4.90 -3.98
CA SER A 106 11.15 5.90 -3.78
C SER A 106 11.30 7.09 -4.73
N VAL A 107 10.18 7.73 -5.07
CA VAL A 107 10.17 8.97 -5.87
C VAL A 107 11.03 10.05 -5.21
N GLY A 108 11.06 10.10 -3.88
CA GLY A 108 11.89 11.04 -3.14
C GLY A 108 13.38 10.80 -3.23
N ALA A 109 13.80 9.63 -3.68
CA ALA A 109 15.21 9.32 -3.93
C ALA A 109 15.72 9.90 -5.26
N LEU A 110 14.83 10.18 -6.22
CA LEU A 110 15.18 10.65 -7.56
C LEU A 110 16.10 11.89 -7.55
N PRO A 111 15.84 12.96 -6.78
CA PRO A 111 16.75 14.11 -6.74
C PRO A 111 18.16 13.72 -6.32
N TYR A 112 18.30 12.83 -5.34
CA TYR A 112 19.60 12.35 -4.89
C TYR A 112 20.30 11.50 -5.95
N GLN A 113 19.56 10.64 -6.64
CA GLN A 113 20.08 9.79 -7.70
C GLN A 113 20.57 10.62 -8.89
N ILE A 114 19.77 11.63 -9.31
CA ILE A 114 20.11 12.50 -10.44
C ILE A 114 21.33 13.38 -10.10
N TRP A 115 21.33 13.97 -8.90
CA TRP A 115 22.40 14.89 -8.49
C TRP A 115 23.73 14.16 -8.26
N ASN A 116 23.68 12.90 -7.81
CA ASN A 116 24.85 12.09 -7.51
C ASN A 116 25.04 10.93 -8.50
N ALA A 117 24.73 11.13 -9.77
CA ALA A 117 24.79 10.09 -10.81
C ALA A 117 26.19 9.54 -11.11
N GLY A 118 27.23 10.00 -10.40
CA GLY A 118 28.60 9.46 -10.48
C GLY A 118 28.78 8.17 -9.67
N PRO A 119 29.62 7.23 -10.14
CA PRO A 119 29.88 5.99 -9.40
C PRO A 119 30.37 6.25 -7.98
N GLY A 120 29.71 5.66 -6.98
CA GLY A 120 30.15 5.69 -5.58
C GLY A 120 29.82 6.96 -4.78
N GLN A 121 29.06 7.90 -5.34
CA GLN A 121 28.72 9.15 -4.63
C GLN A 121 27.51 9.00 -3.71
N ILE A 122 26.60 8.03 -3.97
CA ILE A 122 25.46 7.75 -3.09
C ILE A 122 25.90 6.72 -2.06
N LYS A 123 25.94 7.12 -0.80
CA LYS A 123 26.06 6.17 0.30
C LYS A 123 24.68 5.53 0.51
N SER A 124 24.62 4.22 0.41
CA SER A 124 23.43 3.44 0.68
C SER A 124 23.73 2.40 1.75
N THR A 125 22.70 2.07 2.52
CA THR A 125 22.77 1.02 3.53
C THR A 125 21.60 0.07 3.35
N LEU A 126 21.82 -1.23 3.57
CA LEU A 126 20.76 -2.23 3.56
C LEU A 126 20.20 -2.31 4.98
N GLN A 127 18.96 -1.83 5.17
CA GLN A 127 18.24 -1.93 6.44
C GLN A 127 16.83 -2.43 6.21
N PHE A 128 16.34 -3.26 7.12
CA PHE A 128 14.97 -3.79 7.07
C PHE A 128 14.56 -4.40 5.72
N GLY A 129 15.52 -4.99 4.99
CA GLY A 129 15.28 -5.60 3.67
C GLY A 129 15.11 -4.61 2.52
N ALA A 130 15.46 -3.34 2.70
CA ALA A 130 15.46 -2.31 1.68
C ALA A 130 16.79 -1.57 1.64
N ILE A 131 17.14 -1.02 0.47
CA ILE A 131 18.32 -0.16 0.31
C ILE A 131 17.88 1.27 0.58
N GLU A 132 18.47 1.89 1.60
CA GLU A 132 18.18 3.26 2.01
C GLU A 132 19.32 4.21 1.62
N ILE A 133 18.98 5.43 1.23
CA ILE A 133 19.94 6.48 0.91
C ILE A 133 20.38 7.15 2.21
N VAL A 134 21.69 7.23 2.41
CA VAL A 134 22.31 7.95 3.53
C VAL A 134 22.87 9.27 3.01
N ALA A 135 22.07 10.34 3.11
CA ALA A 135 22.49 11.69 2.72
C ALA A 135 21.85 12.73 3.65
N SER A 136 22.44 13.94 3.64
CA SER A 136 21.85 15.06 4.38
C SER A 136 20.49 15.44 3.78
N GLY A 137 19.50 15.69 4.65
CA GLY A 137 18.16 16.13 4.22
C GLY A 137 17.18 15.00 3.83
N THR A 138 17.60 13.72 3.81
CA THR A 138 16.72 12.60 3.48
C THR A 138 15.49 12.52 4.40
N ALA A 139 15.65 12.82 5.69
CA ALA A 139 14.54 12.87 6.64
C ALA A 139 13.51 13.96 6.29
N VAL A 140 13.98 15.13 5.85
CA VAL A 140 13.10 16.24 5.45
C VAL A 140 12.35 15.88 4.17
N VAL A 141 13.03 15.30 3.18
CA VAL A 141 12.38 14.84 1.94
C VAL A 141 11.36 13.75 2.22
N SER A 142 11.68 12.77 3.06
CA SER A 142 10.75 11.72 3.47
C SER A 142 9.52 12.31 4.16
N LEU A 143 9.69 13.30 5.05
CA LEU A 143 8.60 14.00 5.72
C LEU A 143 7.71 14.73 4.71
N ILE A 144 8.29 15.50 3.78
CA ILE A 144 7.55 16.24 2.76
C ILE A 144 6.71 15.29 1.90
N ILE A 145 7.30 14.19 1.42
CA ILE A 145 6.58 13.21 0.59
C ILE A 145 5.46 12.56 1.39
N THR A 146 5.70 12.21 2.65
CA THR A 146 4.68 11.65 3.53
C THR A 146 3.51 12.63 3.72
N LEU A 147 3.80 13.92 3.93
CA LEU A 147 2.76 14.95 4.05
C LEU A 147 1.99 15.14 2.75
N ILE A 148 2.66 15.12 1.61
CA ILE A 148 2.00 15.15 0.30
C ILE A 148 1.08 13.93 0.14
N GLY A 149 1.56 12.72 0.41
CA GLY A 149 0.78 11.49 0.34
C GLY A 149 -0.46 11.55 1.24
N ILE A 150 -0.30 11.95 2.51
CA ILE A 150 -1.42 12.12 3.45
C ILE A 150 -2.43 13.15 2.93
N THR A 151 -1.96 14.26 2.36
CA THR A 151 -2.83 15.32 1.83
C THR A 151 -3.62 14.81 0.62
N LEU A 152 -2.98 14.10 -0.30
CA LEU A 152 -3.63 13.54 -1.49
C LEU A 152 -4.67 12.48 -1.09
N LEU A 153 -4.32 11.56 -0.20
CA LEU A 153 -5.26 10.55 0.32
C LEU A 153 -6.42 11.20 1.08
N GLY A 154 -6.13 12.22 1.90
CA GLY A 154 -7.16 12.99 2.60
C GLY A 154 -8.11 13.71 1.64
N THR A 155 -7.57 14.28 0.55
CA THR A 155 -8.37 14.91 -0.50
C THR A 155 -9.25 13.90 -1.22
N LEU A 156 -8.70 12.74 -1.58
CA LEU A 156 -9.45 11.65 -2.20
C LEU A 156 -10.58 11.14 -1.30
N ALA A 157 -10.27 10.95 -0.01
CA ALA A 157 -11.26 10.56 1.00
C ALA A 157 -12.37 11.62 1.15
N PHE A 158 -12.00 12.90 1.21
CA PHE A 158 -12.95 14.01 1.28
C PHE A 158 -13.86 14.05 0.04
N TRP A 159 -13.30 13.93 -1.17
CA TRP A 159 -14.10 13.89 -2.41
C TRP A 159 -15.03 12.68 -2.43
N ARG A 160 -14.55 11.54 -1.93
CA ARG A 160 -15.40 10.35 -1.81
C ARG A 160 -16.57 10.57 -0.86
N LEU A 161 -16.31 11.13 0.31
CA LEU A 161 -17.34 11.40 1.33
C LEU A 161 -18.30 12.52 0.90
N SER A 162 -17.82 13.52 0.20
CA SER A 162 -18.64 14.65 -0.32
C SER A 162 -19.49 14.31 -1.55
N GLY A 163 -19.34 13.11 -2.12
CA GLY A 163 -20.09 12.67 -3.31
C GLY A 163 -19.52 13.11 -4.64
N ARG A 164 -18.39 13.84 -4.66
CA ARG A 164 -17.76 14.27 -5.91
C ARG A 164 -17.26 13.14 -6.80
N LEU A 165 -17.09 11.94 -6.24
CA LEU A 165 -16.62 10.75 -6.93
C LEU A 165 -17.71 9.69 -7.11
N ASP A 166 -18.99 10.03 -6.99
CA ASP A 166 -20.06 9.05 -7.10
C ASP A 166 -20.20 8.50 -8.54
N ASP A 167 -19.85 9.31 -9.54
CA ASP A 167 -19.84 8.91 -10.96
C ASP A 167 -18.52 8.25 -11.38
N ALA A 168 -17.49 8.29 -10.54
CA ALA A 168 -16.20 7.69 -10.86
C ALA A 168 -16.24 6.16 -10.72
N GLN A 169 -15.54 5.47 -11.62
CA GLN A 169 -15.43 4.02 -11.52
C GLN A 169 -14.64 3.63 -10.26
N PRO A 170 -15.11 2.66 -9.49
CA PRO A 170 -14.39 2.23 -8.28
C PRO A 170 -12.95 1.80 -8.55
N ALA A 171 -12.66 1.24 -9.73
CA ALA A 171 -11.32 0.85 -10.13
C ALA A 171 -10.38 2.07 -10.28
N ASP A 172 -10.88 3.20 -10.80
CA ASP A 172 -10.11 4.42 -10.95
C ASP A 172 -9.79 5.04 -9.59
N ILE A 173 -10.75 5.01 -8.66
CA ILE A 173 -10.54 5.47 -7.27
C ILE A 173 -9.51 4.58 -6.57
N ALA A 174 -9.61 3.26 -6.74
CA ALA A 174 -8.65 2.31 -6.19
C ALA A 174 -7.24 2.54 -6.73
N LEU A 175 -7.12 2.74 -8.05
CA LEU A 175 -5.84 3.03 -8.70
C LEU A 175 -5.24 4.33 -8.18
N ALA A 176 -6.04 5.41 -8.11
CA ALA A 176 -5.59 6.69 -7.56
C ALA A 176 -5.11 6.55 -6.10
N ALA A 177 -5.83 5.80 -5.27
CA ALA A 177 -5.47 5.60 -3.86
C ALA A 177 -4.17 4.80 -3.68
N VAL A 178 -3.87 3.87 -4.58
CA VAL A 178 -2.65 3.02 -4.51
C VAL A 178 -1.43 3.72 -5.09
N LEU A 179 -1.62 4.64 -6.07
CA LEU A 179 -0.53 5.38 -6.70
C LEU A 179 0.00 6.55 -5.84
N VAL A 180 -0.75 6.99 -4.84
CA VAL A 180 -0.32 8.02 -3.87
C VAL A 180 0.61 7.41 -2.81
#